data_dff8fbefa5f1bc32ec7166050aacdf79
#
_entry.id   dff8fbefa5f1bc32ec7166050aacdf79
#
_cell.length_a   1.000
_cell.length_b   1.000
_cell.length_c   1.000
_cell.angle_alpha   90.00
_cell.angle_beta   90.00
_cell.angle_gamma   90.00
#
_symmetry.space_group_name_H-M   'P 1'
#
loop_
_entity.id
_entity.type
_entity.pdbx_description
1 polymer ?
#
loop_
_entity_poly.entity_id
_entity_poly.type
_entity_poly.pdbx_seq_one_letter_code
_entity_poly.pdbx_strand_id
1 'polypeptide(L)'
;MSQRLPDRSNDFSAWYTQIVNRAGLADYGPVKGTMVIKPYGYQLWENIRDIFDKMIKDTGHVNAYFPLFIPKSFLAKEAEHVEGFAKECAVVTHTRLKSDDLKGVVVDPESKLEEEIIVRPTSETVIWSMYKKWIQSHRDLPVLINQWANVVRWEMRTRLFLRTSEFLWQEGHTAHSTPEEAEQETLDILELYRELAEDYLAIPVFTGLKTDSEKFAGAEKTYCIEAMMGDKRALQAGTSHNLGQNFAKAFDVTFQTKDNKEEFVWATSWGISTRLIGAVIL
;
A
#
# COMPACT_ATOMS: atom_id res chain seq x y z
N MET A 1 -24.94 3.98 -31.91
CA MET A 1 -25.98 4.33 -30.93
C MET A 1 -25.29 4.42 -29.56
N SER A 2 -25.34 5.58 -28.88
CA SER A 2 -24.80 5.70 -27.52
C SER A 2 -25.73 4.91 -26.59
N GLN A 3 -25.27 3.76 -26.10
CA GLN A 3 -26.02 3.04 -25.06
C GLN A 3 -26.19 3.95 -23.85
N ARG A 4 -27.42 4.04 -23.34
CA ARG A 4 -27.74 4.79 -22.11
C ARG A 4 -26.93 4.19 -20.96
N LEU A 5 -26.42 5.03 -20.05
CA LEU A 5 -25.80 4.55 -18.81
C LEU A 5 -26.81 3.72 -18.01
N PRO A 6 -26.37 2.63 -17.35
CA PRO A 6 -27.20 1.94 -16.36
C PRO A 6 -27.73 2.93 -15.32
N ASP A 7 -28.89 2.67 -14.79
CA ASP A 7 -29.44 3.47 -13.70
C ASP A 7 -28.65 3.18 -12.42
N ARG A 8 -28.10 4.25 -11.82
CA ARG A 8 -27.28 4.17 -10.60
C ARG A 8 -28.03 3.51 -9.44
N SER A 9 -29.34 3.71 -9.34
CA SER A 9 -30.17 3.16 -8.27
C SER A 9 -30.46 1.66 -8.45
N ASN A 10 -30.47 1.16 -9.69
CA ASN A 10 -30.82 -0.22 -10.01
C ASN A 10 -29.61 -1.14 -10.12
N ASP A 11 -28.52 -0.65 -10.71
CA ASP A 11 -27.26 -1.40 -10.86
C ASP A 11 -26.07 -0.47 -10.68
N PHE A 12 -25.75 -0.19 -9.43
CA PHE A 12 -24.62 0.66 -9.05
C PHE A 12 -23.27 0.12 -9.56
N SER A 13 -23.11 -1.20 -9.60
CA SER A 13 -21.89 -1.83 -10.08
C SER A 13 -21.65 -1.62 -11.57
N ALA A 14 -22.67 -1.87 -12.38
CA ALA A 14 -22.60 -1.66 -13.82
C ALA A 14 -22.48 -0.16 -14.15
N TRP A 15 -23.20 0.71 -13.43
CA TRP A 15 -23.06 2.16 -13.57
C TRP A 15 -21.63 2.62 -13.33
N TYR A 16 -21.00 2.23 -12.22
CA TYR A 16 -19.62 2.58 -11.90
C TYR A 16 -18.64 2.15 -13.00
N THR A 17 -18.72 0.88 -13.43
CA THR A 17 -17.84 0.35 -14.47
C THR A 17 -18.01 1.12 -15.80
N GLN A 18 -19.24 1.46 -16.16
CA GLN A 18 -19.54 2.25 -17.36
C GLN A 18 -19.01 3.69 -17.26
N ILE A 19 -19.09 4.32 -16.10
CA ILE A 19 -18.52 5.66 -15.88
C ILE A 19 -17.01 5.63 -16.08
N VAL A 20 -16.28 4.71 -15.43
CA VAL A 20 -14.82 4.58 -15.56
C VAL A 20 -14.41 4.41 -17.02
N ASN A 21 -15.08 3.51 -17.75
CA ASN A 21 -14.76 3.21 -19.14
C ASN A 21 -15.09 4.39 -20.07
N ARG A 22 -16.29 4.97 -19.97
CA ARG A 22 -16.75 6.04 -20.88
C ARG A 22 -16.07 7.37 -20.63
N ALA A 23 -15.69 7.66 -19.39
CA ALA A 23 -14.88 8.83 -19.07
C ALA A 23 -13.42 8.67 -19.51
N GLY A 24 -13.04 7.50 -20.03
CA GLY A 24 -11.67 7.23 -20.47
C GLY A 24 -10.65 7.22 -19.34
N LEU A 25 -11.05 6.78 -18.13
CA LEU A 25 -10.17 6.79 -16.96
C LEU A 25 -9.27 5.56 -16.90
N ALA A 26 -9.82 4.38 -17.18
CA ALA A 26 -9.08 3.13 -17.13
C ALA A 26 -9.70 2.06 -18.04
N ASP A 27 -8.89 1.03 -18.36
CA ASP A 27 -9.31 -0.21 -19.00
C ASP A 27 -8.74 -1.41 -18.26
N TYR A 28 -9.30 -2.60 -18.49
CA TYR A 28 -8.71 -3.84 -17.98
C TYR A 28 -7.41 -4.15 -18.70
N GLY A 29 -6.40 -4.56 -17.96
CA GLY A 29 -5.11 -4.99 -18.49
C GLY A 29 -5.17 -6.39 -19.12
N PRO A 30 -4.12 -6.80 -19.85
CA PRO A 30 -4.05 -8.11 -20.50
C PRO A 30 -3.95 -9.29 -19.52
N VAL A 31 -3.43 -9.06 -18.32
CA VAL A 31 -3.44 -10.04 -17.24
C VAL A 31 -4.69 -9.82 -16.39
N LYS A 32 -5.43 -10.88 -16.10
CA LYS A 32 -6.66 -10.81 -15.32
C LYS A 32 -6.42 -10.10 -14.00
N GLY A 33 -7.24 -9.10 -13.73
CA GLY A 33 -7.18 -8.31 -12.49
C GLY A 33 -6.26 -7.10 -12.55
N THR A 34 -5.46 -6.94 -13.59
CA THR A 34 -4.67 -5.73 -13.80
C THR A 34 -5.48 -4.63 -14.47
N MET A 35 -5.03 -3.40 -14.32
CA MET A 35 -5.69 -2.20 -14.83
C MET A 35 -4.69 -1.33 -15.60
N VAL A 36 -5.10 -0.85 -16.77
CA VAL A 36 -4.42 0.23 -17.47
C VAL A 36 -5.08 1.55 -17.05
N ILE A 37 -4.35 2.41 -16.38
CA ILE A 37 -4.82 3.77 -16.08
C ILE A 37 -4.52 4.63 -17.30
N LYS A 38 -5.59 5.17 -17.92
CA LYS A 38 -5.47 6.00 -19.14
C LYS A 38 -5.00 7.41 -18.77
N PRO A 39 -4.51 8.22 -19.73
CA PRO A 39 -3.93 9.53 -19.44
C PRO A 39 -4.80 10.42 -18.55
N TYR A 40 -6.10 10.48 -18.78
CA TYR A 40 -7.00 11.29 -17.97
C TYR A 40 -7.14 10.76 -16.52
N GLY A 41 -7.26 9.43 -16.36
CA GLY A 41 -7.26 8.82 -15.03
C GLY A 41 -5.90 8.95 -14.33
N TYR A 42 -4.79 8.89 -15.09
CA TYR A 42 -3.46 9.07 -14.53
C TYR A 42 -3.22 10.51 -14.05
N GLN A 43 -3.73 11.50 -14.78
CA GLN A 43 -3.69 12.91 -14.35
C GLN A 43 -4.40 13.13 -13.01
N LEU A 44 -5.51 12.41 -12.75
CA LEU A 44 -6.15 12.47 -11.42
C LEU A 44 -5.22 11.92 -10.33
N TRP A 45 -4.50 10.83 -10.63
CA TRP A 45 -3.50 10.28 -9.70
C TRP A 45 -2.34 11.24 -9.47
N GLU A 46 -1.83 11.87 -10.50
CA GLU A 46 -0.76 12.87 -10.39
C GLU A 46 -1.18 14.04 -9.50
N ASN A 47 -2.39 14.55 -9.67
CA ASN A 47 -2.92 15.63 -8.82
C ASN A 47 -3.01 15.20 -7.34
N ILE A 48 -3.52 13.99 -7.06
CA ILE A 48 -3.58 13.44 -5.69
C ILE A 48 -2.17 13.31 -5.11
N ARG A 49 -1.26 12.74 -5.91
CA ARG A 49 0.14 12.54 -5.51
C ARG A 49 0.82 13.88 -5.19
N ASP A 50 0.71 14.86 -6.08
CA ASP A 50 1.44 16.12 -5.94
C ASP A 50 0.94 16.93 -4.72
N ILE A 51 -0.37 16.90 -4.45
CA ILE A 51 -0.95 17.50 -3.25
C ILE A 51 -0.45 16.78 -2.00
N PHE A 52 -0.61 15.47 -1.95
CA PHE A 52 -0.28 14.71 -0.75
C PHE A 52 1.23 14.62 -0.51
N ASP A 53 2.05 14.55 -1.56
CA ASP A 53 3.51 14.59 -1.46
C ASP A 53 3.99 15.90 -0.80
N LYS A 54 3.32 17.02 -1.14
CA LYS A 54 3.59 18.29 -0.46
C LYS A 54 3.19 18.24 1.01
N MET A 55 1.98 17.76 1.32
CA MET A 55 1.50 17.67 2.71
C MET A 55 2.45 16.85 3.59
N ILE A 56 2.90 15.68 3.11
CA ILE A 56 3.84 14.82 3.85
C ILE A 56 5.22 15.50 4.02
N LYS A 57 5.71 16.17 2.99
CA LYS A 57 6.99 16.90 3.08
C LYS A 57 6.94 18.07 4.05
N ASP A 58 5.80 18.75 4.14
CA ASP A 58 5.59 19.84 5.11
C ASP A 58 5.66 19.34 6.56
N THR A 59 5.44 18.03 6.82
CA THR A 59 5.64 17.39 8.13
C THR A 59 7.04 16.82 8.36
N GLY A 60 7.96 17.04 7.42
CA GLY A 60 9.36 16.61 7.54
C GLY A 60 9.69 15.26 6.93
N HIS A 61 8.74 14.57 6.33
CA HIS A 61 8.98 13.30 5.65
C HIS A 61 9.76 13.49 4.35
N VAL A 62 10.52 12.45 3.99
CA VAL A 62 11.30 12.42 2.74
C VAL A 62 10.95 11.18 1.93
N ASN A 63 11.01 11.32 0.60
CA ASN A 63 10.76 10.21 -0.30
C ASN A 63 11.99 9.32 -0.44
N ALA A 64 11.77 8.01 -0.42
CA ALA A 64 12.75 7.00 -0.77
C ALA A 64 12.15 5.98 -1.75
N TYR A 65 12.97 5.09 -2.29
CA TYR A 65 12.51 3.99 -3.13
C TYR A 65 13.15 2.68 -2.68
N PHE A 66 12.33 1.66 -2.48
CA PHE A 66 12.75 0.31 -2.12
C PHE A 66 12.45 -0.67 -3.26
N PRO A 67 13.24 -1.76 -3.40
CA PRO A 67 13.09 -2.70 -4.50
C PRO A 67 11.72 -3.36 -4.60
N LEU A 68 11.30 -3.65 -5.83
CA LEU A 68 10.07 -4.39 -6.14
C LEU A 68 10.13 -5.83 -5.60
N PHE A 69 11.30 -6.45 -5.66
CA PHE A 69 11.49 -7.86 -5.31
C PHE A 69 11.93 -8.03 -3.87
N ILE A 70 11.27 -8.96 -3.18
CA ILE A 70 11.54 -9.29 -1.78
C ILE A 70 11.95 -10.76 -1.71
N PRO A 71 13.07 -11.14 -1.05
CA PRO A 71 13.39 -12.52 -0.79
C PRO A 71 12.27 -13.21 -0.01
N LYS A 72 11.87 -14.42 -0.40
CA LYS A 72 10.80 -15.17 0.28
C LYS A 72 11.09 -15.37 1.76
N SER A 73 12.36 -15.54 2.12
CA SER A 73 12.81 -15.68 3.51
C SER A 73 12.48 -14.47 4.40
N PHE A 74 12.30 -13.27 3.82
CA PHE A 74 11.95 -12.09 4.60
C PHE A 74 10.50 -12.13 5.11
N LEU A 75 9.58 -12.70 4.33
CA LEU A 75 8.20 -12.88 4.76
C LEU A 75 8.10 -13.85 5.94
N ALA A 76 8.98 -14.84 6.02
CA ALA A 76 8.97 -15.84 7.10
C ALA A 76 9.44 -15.29 8.45
N LYS A 77 10.01 -14.07 8.50
CA LYS A 77 10.50 -13.47 9.75
C LYS A 77 9.38 -12.90 10.63
N GLU A 78 8.27 -12.54 10.02
CA GLU A 78 7.12 -11.98 10.73
C GLU A 78 5.87 -12.83 10.39
N ALA A 79 5.51 -13.75 11.30
CA ALA A 79 4.52 -14.79 11.04
C ALA A 79 3.09 -14.24 10.80
N GLU A 80 2.67 -13.19 11.53
CA GLU A 80 1.35 -12.58 11.36
C GLU A 80 1.24 -11.90 10.00
N HIS A 81 2.33 -11.25 9.55
CA HIS A 81 2.39 -10.63 8.24
C HIS A 81 2.25 -11.65 7.10
N VAL A 82 2.87 -12.83 7.28
CA VAL A 82 2.75 -13.96 6.33
C VAL A 82 1.30 -14.41 6.20
N GLU A 83 0.59 -14.59 7.30
CA GLU A 83 -0.82 -15.04 7.27
C GLU A 83 -1.71 -14.05 6.50
N GLY A 84 -1.44 -12.75 6.61
CA GLY A 84 -2.17 -11.69 5.91
C GLY A 84 -1.95 -11.68 4.40
N PHE A 85 -0.73 -11.92 3.92
CA PHE A 85 -0.35 -11.73 2.51
C PHE A 85 -0.01 -13.01 1.74
N ALA A 86 0.25 -14.13 2.40
CA ALA A 86 0.74 -15.37 1.75
C ALA A 86 -0.18 -15.86 0.63
N LYS A 87 -1.48 -15.64 0.73
CA LYS A 87 -2.48 -16.08 -0.26
C LYS A 87 -2.56 -15.22 -1.52
N GLU A 88 -1.97 -14.03 -1.49
CA GLU A 88 -2.10 -13.01 -2.53
C GLU A 88 -0.75 -12.61 -3.15
N CYS A 89 0.33 -13.33 -2.85
CA CYS A 89 1.65 -13.02 -3.39
C CYS A 89 1.84 -13.53 -4.82
N ALA A 90 2.44 -12.69 -5.66
CA ALA A 90 3.03 -13.11 -6.92
C ALA A 90 4.48 -13.57 -6.68
N VAL A 91 4.79 -14.79 -7.08
CA VAL A 91 6.10 -15.42 -6.82
C VAL A 91 6.87 -15.56 -8.13
N VAL A 92 8.13 -15.10 -8.15
CA VAL A 92 9.06 -15.28 -9.26
C VAL A 92 9.99 -16.45 -8.94
N THR A 93 9.99 -17.45 -9.81
CA THR A 93 10.71 -18.71 -9.61
C THR A 93 11.88 -18.91 -10.57
N HIS A 94 11.89 -18.20 -11.70
CA HIS A 94 12.88 -18.31 -12.78
C HIS A 94 13.25 -16.93 -13.33
N THR A 95 14.45 -16.83 -13.92
CA THR A 95 15.00 -15.55 -14.41
C THR A 95 15.01 -15.40 -15.92
N ARG A 96 14.79 -16.49 -16.67
CA ARG A 96 14.91 -16.46 -18.14
C ARG A 96 13.80 -17.23 -18.85
N LEU A 97 13.57 -16.80 -20.08
CA LEU A 97 12.80 -17.54 -21.08
C LEU A 97 13.75 -18.11 -22.13
N LYS A 98 13.34 -19.17 -22.81
CA LYS A 98 14.01 -19.73 -23.98
C LYS A 98 13.04 -20.05 -25.08
N SER A 99 13.54 -20.15 -26.29
CA SER A 99 12.77 -20.65 -27.44
C SER A 99 12.63 -22.17 -27.38
N ASP A 100 11.45 -22.66 -27.73
CA ASP A 100 11.13 -24.08 -27.92
C ASP A 100 10.42 -24.23 -29.26
N ASP A 101 10.89 -25.15 -30.10
CA ASP A 101 10.42 -25.30 -31.47
C ASP A 101 8.93 -25.69 -31.58
N LEU A 102 8.36 -26.31 -30.54
CA LEU A 102 6.97 -26.76 -30.51
C LEU A 102 6.04 -25.82 -29.77
N LYS A 103 6.56 -25.18 -28.70
CA LYS A 103 5.76 -24.37 -27.75
C LYS A 103 6.02 -22.87 -27.86
N GLY A 104 6.97 -22.44 -28.72
CA GLY A 104 7.36 -21.05 -28.84
C GLY A 104 8.25 -20.60 -27.67
N VAL A 105 7.82 -19.63 -26.89
CA VAL A 105 8.58 -19.11 -25.72
C VAL A 105 8.16 -19.84 -24.45
N VAL A 106 9.09 -20.44 -23.77
CA VAL A 106 8.88 -21.18 -22.50
C VAL A 106 9.82 -20.71 -21.41
N VAL A 107 9.46 -20.97 -20.16
CA VAL A 107 10.36 -20.75 -19.01
C VAL A 107 11.59 -21.67 -19.17
N ASP A 108 12.81 -21.12 -19.03
CA ASP A 108 14.03 -21.91 -19.03
C ASP A 108 14.21 -22.62 -17.68
N PRO A 109 14.10 -23.99 -17.61
CA PRO A 109 14.21 -24.72 -16.38
C PRO A 109 15.58 -24.55 -15.67
N GLU A 110 16.64 -24.25 -16.44
CA GLU A 110 17.98 -24.05 -15.90
C GLU A 110 18.17 -22.69 -15.22
N SER A 111 17.16 -21.80 -15.37
CA SER A 111 17.18 -20.47 -14.76
C SER A 111 16.40 -20.40 -13.44
N LYS A 112 16.08 -21.53 -12.83
CA LYS A 112 15.39 -21.56 -11.54
C LYS A 112 16.22 -20.84 -10.49
N LEU A 113 15.57 -19.96 -9.74
CA LEU A 113 16.20 -19.26 -8.61
C LEU A 113 16.50 -20.24 -7.47
N GLU A 114 17.64 -20.06 -6.81
CA GLU A 114 17.97 -20.79 -5.58
C GLU A 114 16.98 -20.45 -4.45
N GLU A 115 16.64 -19.17 -4.30
CA GLU A 115 15.59 -18.67 -3.46
C GLU A 115 14.52 -17.96 -4.32
N GLU A 116 13.27 -18.34 -4.15
CA GLU A 116 12.13 -17.67 -4.79
C GLU A 116 11.99 -16.25 -4.25
N ILE A 117 11.61 -15.33 -5.12
CA ILE A 117 11.39 -13.93 -4.75
C ILE A 117 9.91 -13.56 -4.92
N ILE A 118 9.46 -12.64 -4.09
CA ILE A 118 8.09 -12.14 -4.07
C ILE A 118 8.05 -10.77 -4.73
N VAL A 119 7.07 -10.56 -5.59
CA VAL A 119 6.71 -9.21 -6.04
C VAL A 119 6.00 -8.54 -4.86
N ARG A 120 6.51 -7.44 -4.36
CA ARG A 120 6.05 -6.82 -3.10
C ARG A 120 4.53 -6.63 -3.03
N PRO A 121 3.84 -7.21 -2.04
CA PRO A 121 2.46 -6.87 -1.72
C PRO A 121 2.36 -5.64 -0.82
N THR A 122 3.46 -5.32 -0.15
CA THR A 122 3.74 -4.18 0.73
C THR A 122 5.24 -4.19 1.03
N SER A 123 5.82 -3.13 1.58
CA SER A 123 7.28 -2.98 1.66
C SER A 123 7.88 -3.09 3.06
N GLU A 124 7.10 -3.36 4.11
CA GLU A 124 7.60 -3.41 5.50
C GLU A 124 8.86 -4.27 5.62
N THR A 125 8.84 -5.49 5.11
CA THR A 125 9.93 -6.44 5.32
C THR A 125 11.26 -5.98 4.69
N VAL A 126 11.22 -5.42 3.49
CA VAL A 126 12.44 -4.88 2.84
C VAL A 126 12.91 -3.60 3.52
N ILE A 127 11.98 -2.72 3.94
CA ILE A 127 12.30 -1.48 4.62
C ILE A 127 12.95 -1.75 5.97
N TRP A 128 12.36 -2.63 6.79
CA TRP A 128 12.89 -2.98 8.11
C TRP A 128 14.25 -3.67 8.03
N SER A 129 14.52 -4.43 6.95
CA SER A 129 15.85 -4.99 6.71
C SER A 129 16.92 -3.91 6.47
N MET A 130 16.51 -2.75 5.93
CA MET A 130 17.40 -1.61 5.72
C MET A 130 17.51 -0.74 6.97
N TYR A 131 16.41 -0.55 7.72
CA TYR A 131 16.42 0.19 8.98
C TYR A 131 17.39 -0.42 9.99
N LYS A 132 17.53 -1.75 10.02
CA LYS A 132 18.57 -2.41 10.82
C LYS A 132 19.97 -1.89 10.54
N LYS A 133 20.25 -1.43 9.32
CA LYS A 133 21.56 -0.88 8.93
C LYS A 133 21.66 0.62 9.17
N TRP A 134 20.54 1.33 9.08
CA TRP A 134 20.51 2.78 9.12
C TRP A 134 20.37 3.34 10.54
N ILE A 135 19.65 2.62 11.40
CA ILE A 135 19.39 3.04 12.78
C ILE A 135 20.39 2.38 13.72
N GLN A 136 21.19 3.17 14.40
CA GLN A 136 22.21 2.71 15.36
C GLN A 136 22.07 3.46 16.69
N SER A 137 21.62 4.70 16.69
CA SER A 137 21.54 5.53 17.88
C SER A 137 20.29 6.42 17.86
N HIS A 138 19.97 7.01 19.02
CA HIS A 138 18.88 7.97 19.16
C HIS A 138 19.00 9.19 18.20
N ARG A 139 20.18 9.45 17.63
CA ARG A 139 20.41 10.55 16.68
C ARG A 139 19.91 10.24 15.28
N ASP A 140 19.67 8.98 14.99
CA ASP A 140 19.14 8.53 13.71
C ASP A 140 17.60 8.54 13.69
N LEU A 141 16.97 8.86 14.82
CA LEU A 141 15.53 8.90 15.02
C LEU A 141 15.01 10.34 15.17
N PRO A 142 13.78 10.63 14.71
CA PRO A 142 12.91 9.71 13.97
C PRO A 142 13.35 9.51 12.52
N VAL A 143 13.09 8.32 11.97
CA VAL A 143 13.14 8.07 10.52
C VAL A 143 11.76 8.29 9.95
N LEU A 144 11.61 9.23 9.01
CA LEU A 144 10.34 9.64 8.43
C LEU A 144 10.39 9.45 6.91
N ILE A 145 10.01 8.27 6.42
CA ILE A 145 10.14 7.92 5.00
C ILE A 145 8.79 7.63 4.38
N ASN A 146 8.61 8.15 3.18
CA ASN A 146 7.51 7.89 2.27
C ASN A 146 8.03 7.26 0.97
N GLN A 147 7.21 6.42 0.35
CA GLN A 147 7.47 5.82 -0.96
C GLN A 147 6.23 5.92 -1.85
N TRP A 148 6.42 6.44 -3.07
CA TRP A 148 5.44 6.32 -4.16
C TRP A 148 5.83 5.12 -5.02
N ALA A 149 4.94 4.13 -5.11
CA ALA A 149 5.26 2.85 -5.73
C ALA A 149 4.03 2.11 -6.26
N ASN A 150 4.26 0.97 -6.88
CA ASN A 150 3.23 -0.04 -7.13
C ASN A 150 3.40 -1.21 -6.16
N VAL A 151 2.32 -1.96 -5.95
CA VAL A 151 2.32 -3.25 -5.26
C VAL A 151 1.44 -4.24 -6.02
N VAL A 152 1.69 -5.53 -5.79
CA VAL A 152 0.93 -6.62 -6.40
C VAL A 152 0.32 -7.49 -5.31
N ARG A 153 -1.02 -7.56 -5.31
CA ARG A 153 -1.82 -8.45 -4.45
C ARG A 153 -2.73 -9.25 -5.36
N TRP A 154 -2.52 -10.55 -5.47
CA TRP A 154 -3.20 -11.42 -6.44
C TRP A 154 -4.67 -11.58 -6.13
N GLU A 155 -5.45 -10.61 -6.55
CA GLU A 155 -6.85 -10.43 -6.17
C GLU A 155 -7.80 -11.26 -7.05
N MET A 156 -8.74 -11.96 -6.43
CA MET A 156 -9.69 -12.82 -7.14
C MET A 156 -10.91 -12.07 -7.70
N ARG A 157 -11.34 -11.01 -7.03
CA ARG A 157 -12.53 -10.21 -7.38
C ARG A 157 -12.12 -8.77 -7.64
N THR A 158 -11.80 -8.47 -8.88
CA THR A 158 -11.24 -7.17 -9.26
C THR A 158 -12.30 -6.18 -9.74
N ARG A 159 -12.04 -4.90 -9.51
CA ARG A 159 -12.84 -3.77 -9.96
C ARG A 159 -11.92 -2.56 -10.14
N LEU A 160 -11.98 -1.93 -11.33
CA LEU A 160 -11.12 -0.80 -11.69
C LEU A 160 -11.06 0.25 -10.58
N PHE A 161 -9.88 0.72 -10.23
CA PHE A 161 -9.50 1.59 -9.13
C PHE A 161 -9.77 1.05 -7.71
N LEU A 162 -10.87 0.37 -7.48
CA LEU A 162 -11.29 -0.03 -6.13
C LEU A 162 -10.55 -1.26 -5.61
N ARG A 163 -10.31 -2.24 -6.49
CA ARG A 163 -9.67 -3.50 -6.16
C ARG A 163 -9.06 -4.14 -7.39
N THR A 164 -7.75 -4.01 -7.57
CA THR A 164 -6.99 -4.55 -8.70
C THR A 164 -5.79 -5.34 -8.21
N SER A 165 -5.30 -6.27 -9.04
CA SER A 165 -4.16 -7.12 -8.67
C SER A 165 -2.85 -6.33 -8.60
N GLU A 166 -2.74 -5.25 -9.34
CA GLU A 166 -1.68 -4.27 -9.24
C GLU A 166 -2.30 -2.89 -9.10
N PHE A 167 -1.73 -2.05 -8.26
CA PHE A 167 -2.16 -0.67 -8.09
C PHE A 167 -1.01 0.25 -7.68
N LEU A 168 -1.15 1.52 -7.99
CA LEU A 168 -0.27 2.58 -7.50
C LEU A 168 -0.74 3.03 -6.14
N TRP A 169 0.21 3.30 -5.28
CA TRP A 169 -0.07 3.79 -3.94
C TRP A 169 1.05 4.68 -3.40
N GLN A 170 0.80 5.23 -2.28
CA GLN A 170 1.77 5.80 -1.36
C GLN A 170 1.79 4.92 -0.11
N GLU A 171 2.98 4.65 0.37
CA GLU A 171 3.21 4.00 1.66
C GLU A 171 4.26 4.77 2.44
N GLY A 172 3.95 5.06 3.69
CA GLY A 172 4.90 5.65 4.61
C GLY A 172 5.34 4.65 5.67
N HIS A 173 6.58 4.75 6.09
CA HIS A 173 7.17 3.89 7.10
C HIS A 173 8.08 4.72 7.98
N THR A 174 7.77 4.75 9.27
CA THR A 174 8.53 5.58 10.22
C THR A 174 9.06 4.75 11.38
N ALA A 175 10.12 5.24 12.00
CA ALA A 175 10.69 4.65 13.21
C ALA A 175 10.95 5.76 14.24
N HIS A 176 10.57 5.50 15.48
CA HIS A 176 10.57 6.47 16.59
C HIS A 176 11.25 5.90 17.83
N SER A 177 11.68 6.80 18.74
CA SER A 177 12.31 6.42 19.98
C SER A 177 11.32 5.98 21.05
N THR A 178 10.09 6.47 21.00
CA THR A 178 9.09 6.22 22.05
C THR A 178 7.74 5.80 21.48
N PRO A 179 6.91 5.10 22.27
CA PRO A 179 5.57 4.73 21.82
C PRO A 179 4.65 5.95 21.61
N GLU A 180 4.86 7.03 22.38
CA GLU A 180 4.09 8.25 22.25
C GLU A 180 4.36 8.95 20.91
N GLU A 181 5.64 9.01 20.49
CA GLU A 181 6.01 9.55 19.18
C GLU A 181 5.36 8.74 18.04
N ALA A 182 5.39 7.41 18.11
CA ALA A 182 4.78 6.54 17.10
C ALA A 182 3.23 6.67 17.07
N GLU A 183 2.58 6.78 18.23
CA GLU A 183 1.14 6.99 18.29
C GLU A 183 0.76 8.35 17.72
N GLN A 184 1.50 9.41 18.06
CA GLN A 184 1.25 10.75 17.54
C GLN A 184 1.42 10.78 16.01
N GLU A 185 2.50 10.21 15.49
CA GLU A 185 2.71 10.07 14.04
C GLU A 185 1.55 9.36 13.34
N THR A 186 1.07 8.26 13.94
CA THR A 186 -0.06 7.51 13.41
C THR A 186 -1.33 8.36 13.30
N LEU A 187 -1.59 9.20 14.30
CA LEU A 187 -2.75 10.09 14.34
C LEU A 187 -2.59 11.31 13.43
N ASP A 188 -1.39 11.88 13.33
CA ASP A 188 -1.10 13.02 12.46
C ASP A 188 -1.30 12.62 10.98
N ILE A 189 -0.83 11.45 10.60
CA ILE A 189 -1.07 10.92 9.24
C ILE A 189 -2.55 10.63 8.98
N LEU A 190 -3.28 10.11 9.96
CA LEU A 190 -4.72 9.92 9.83
C LEU A 190 -5.43 11.24 9.55
N GLU A 191 -5.02 12.32 10.21
CA GLU A 191 -5.55 13.65 10.00
C GLU A 191 -5.20 14.20 8.62
N LEU A 192 -3.96 14.02 8.15
CA LEU A 192 -3.58 14.39 6.78
C LEU A 192 -4.41 13.63 5.72
N TYR A 193 -4.74 12.37 5.96
CA TYR A 193 -5.64 11.63 5.08
C TYR A 193 -7.07 12.17 5.09
N ARG A 194 -7.57 12.58 6.26
CA ARG A 194 -8.88 13.22 6.37
C ARG A 194 -8.88 14.55 5.60
N GLU A 195 -7.89 15.41 5.81
CA GLU A 195 -7.74 16.68 5.12
C GLU A 195 -7.66 16.47 3.60
N LEU A 196 -6.84 15.53 3.12
CA LEU A 196 -6.77 15.20 1.70
C LEU A 196 -8.14 14.80 1.14
N ALA A 197 -8.87 13.93 1.85
CA ALA A 197 -10.16 13.43 1.40
C ALA A 197 -11.24 14.53 1.39
N GLU A 198 -11.34 15.31 2.45
CA GLU A 198 -12.42 16.29 2.63
C GLU A 198 -12.15 17.59 1.89
N ASP A 199 -10.95 18.18 2.04
CA ASP A 199 -10.66 19.53 1.55
C ASP A 199 -10.22 19.54 0.07
N TYR A 200 -9.56 18.48 -0.39
CA TYR A 200 -9.08 18.42 -1.78
C TYR A 200 -9.92 17.52 -2.69
N LEU A 201 -10.45 16.41 -2.16
CA LEU A 201 -11.23 15.46 -2.97
C LEU A 201 -12.76 15.61 -2.77
N ALA A 202 -13.18 16.44 -1.82
CA ALA A 202 -14.58 16.65 -1.45
C ALA A 202 -15.29 15.32 -1.06
N ILE A 203 -14.58 14.41 -0.43
CA ILE A 203 -15.09 13.13 0.04
C ILE A 203 -15.24 13.20 1.56
N PRO A 204 -16.46 13.33 2.11
CA PRO A 204 -16.68 13.23 3.56
C PRO A 204 -16.25 11.86 4.07
N VAL A 205 -15.48 11.81 5.14
CA VAL A 205 -14.97 10.57 5.70
C VAL A 205 -15.23 10.47 7.20
N PHE A 206 -15.36 9.23 7.68
CA PHE A 206 -15.31 8.91 9.10
C PHE A 206 -13.91 8.41 9.45
N THR A 207 -13.33 8.94 10.52
CA THR A 207 -12.09 8.43 11.11
C THR A 207 -12.41 7.47 12.23
N GLY A 208 -11.64 6.40 12.37
CA GLY A 208 -11.88 5.43 13.42
C GLY A 208 -10.78 4.40 13.60
N LEU A 209 -10.81 3.75 14.75
CA LEU A 209 -9.98 2.60 15.06
C LEU A 209 -10.66 1.32 14.57
N LYS A 210 -9.92 0.50 13.83
CA LYS A 210 -10.40 -0.83 13.39
C LYS A 210 -10.49 -1.81 14.54
N THR A 211 -11.40 -2.75 14.42
CA THR A 211 -11.50 -3.89 15.34
C THR A 211 -10.28 -4.80 15.21
N ASP A 212 -10.00 -5.60 16.24
CA ASP A 212 -8.88 -6.53 16.23
C ASP A 212 -8.93 -7.55 15.07
N SER A 213 -10.12 -7.89 14.60
CA SER A 213 -10.31 -8.82 13.47
C SER A 213 -10.02 -8.18 12.10
N GLU A 214 -9.98 -6.85 12.01
CA GLU A 214 -9.79 -6.12 10.74
C GLU A 214 -8.52 -5.27 10.71
N LYS A 215 -7.78 -5.20 11.81
CA LYS A 215 -6.53 -4.46 11.85
C LYS A 215 -5.49 -5.09 10.92
N PHE A 216 -4.55 -4.27 10.48
CA PHE A 216 -3.43 -4.72 9.66
C PHE A 216 -2.60 -5.80 10.39
N ALA A 217 -2.23 -6.85 9.67
CA ALA A 217 -1.43 -7.94 10.21
C ALA A 217 -0.05 -7.44 10.67
N GLY A 218 0.28 -7.68 11.94
CA GLY A 218 1.49 -7.16 12.58
C GLY A 218 1.34 -5.78 13.24
N ALA A 219 0.17 -5.11 13.16
CA ALA A 219 -0.09 -3.86 13.85
C ALA A 219 -0.67 -4.06 15.25
N GLU A 220 -0.31 -3.18 16.18
CA GLU A 220 -0.99 -3.05 17.47
C GLU A 220 -2.33 -2.34 17.32
N LYS A 221 -2.34 -1.25 16.53
CA LYS A 221 -3.55 -0.48 16.21
C LYS A 221 -3.58 -0.14 14.72
N THR A 222 -4.76 -0.12 14.15
CA THR A 222 -5.00 0.36 12.79
C THR A 222 -6.11 1.40 12.82
N TYR A 223 -5.78 2.62 12.45
CA TYR A 223 -6.74 3.67 12.18
C TYR A 223 -7.06 3.73 10.69
N CYS A 224 -8.24 4.19 10.33
CA CYS A 224 -8.63 4.36 8.94
C CYS A 224 -9.53 5.57 8.73
N ILE A 225 -9.57 6.03 7.49
CA ILE A 225 -10.63 6.87 6.97
C ILE A 225 -11.56 6.02 6.11
N GLU A 226 -12.86 6.14 6.31
CA GLU A 226 -13.89 5.45 5.54
C GLU A 226 -14.90 6.44 4.96
N ALA A 227 -15.17 6.32 3.66
CA ALA A 227 -16.17 7.10 2.97
C ALA A 227 -17.47 6.32 2.79
N MET A 228 -18.61 6.98 2.94
CA MET A 228 -19.92 6.38 2.63
C MET A 228 -20.19 6.52 1.13
N MET A 229 -20.28 5.38 0.44
CA MET A 229 -20.54 5.35 -0.99
C MET A 229 -22.03 5.49 -1.31
N GLY A 230 -22.34 5.86 -2.55
CA GLY A 230 -23.72 6.04 -2.99
C GLY A 230 -24.61 4.80 -2.89
N ASP A 231 -24.02 3.60 -2.79
CA ASP A 231 -24.73 2.33 -2.53
C ASP A 231 -24.87 2.01 -1.02
N LYS A 232 -24.54 2.96 -0.14
CA LYS A 232 -24.58 2.87 1.32
C LYS A 232 -23.58 1.89 1.92
N ARG A 233 -22.52 1.53 1.19
CA ARG A 233 -21.39 0.75 1.70
C ARG A 233 -20.26 1.68 2.10
N ALA A 234 -19.54 1.30 3.16
CA ALA A 234 -18.31 1.97 3.53
C ALA A 234 -17.18 1.56 2.59
N LEU A 235 -16.36 2.52 2.18
CA LEU A 235 -15.12 2.31 1.44
C LEU A 235 -13.94 2.78 2.30
N GLN A 236 -13.06 1.85 2.67
CA GLN A 236 -11.78 2.21 3.28
C GLN A 236 -10.94 3.00 2.26
N ALA A 237 -10.64 4.24 2.58
CA ALA A 237 -9.96 5.19 1.69
C ALA A 237 -8.48 5.40 2.04
N GLY A 238 -8.10 5.20 3.30
CA GLY A 238 -6.72 5.27 3.77
C GLY A 238 -6.58 4.60 5.13
N THR A 239 -5.37 4.13 5.46
CA THR A 239 -5.07 3.50 6.75
C THR A 239 -3.75 4.00 7.32
N SER A 240 -3.72 4.17 8.65
CA SER A 240 -2.54 4.51 9.43
C SER A 240 -2.40 3.51 10.58
N HIS A 241 -1.23 2.89 10.68
CA HIS A 241 -0.97 1.77 11.58
C HIS A 241 0.10 2.13 12.60
N ASN A 242 -0.20 1.97 13.88
CA ASN A 242 0.81 1.83 14.90
C ASN A 242 1.24 0.36 14.93
N LEU A 243 2.48 0.09 14.55
CA LEU A 243 3.04 -1.26 14.47
C LEU A 243 3.70 -1.69 15.80
N GLY A 244 3.73 -0.80 16.80
CA GLY A 244 4.45 -1.05 18.03
C GLY A 244 5.92 -1.39 17.79
N GLN A 245 6.39 -2.47 18.37
CA GLN A 245 7.76 -2.99 18.18
C GLN A 245 7.80 -4.31 17.41
N ASN A 246 6.71 -4.74 16.80
CA ASN A 246 6.62 -6.08 16.19
C ASN A 246 7.65 -6.26 15.06
N PHE A 247 7.69 -5.31 14.11
CA PHE A 247 8.67 -5.34 13.02
C PHE A 247 10.11 -5.07 13.50
N ALA A 248 10.27 -4.18 14.47
CA ALA A 248 11.59 -3.92 15.06
C ALA A 248 12.18 -5.18 15.68
N LYS A 249 11.40 -5.95 16.42
CA LYS A 249 11.82 -7.24 17.01
C LYS A 249 12.06 -8.30 15.94
N ALA A 250 11.19 -8.41 14.94
CA ALA A 250 11.33 -9.41 13.87
C ALA A 250 12.59 -9.20 13.01
N PHE A 251 13.02 -7.94 12.81
CA PHE A 251 14.20 -7.57 12.03
C PHE A 251 15.39 -7.15 12.89
N ASP A 252 15.25 -7.21 14.22
CA ASP A 252 16.30 -6.86 15.18
C ASP A 252 16.81 -5.43 14.97
N VAL A 253 15.88 -4.46 14.94
CA VAL A 253 16.15 -3.03 14.76
C VAL A 253 16.16 -2.35 16.11
N THR A 254 17.34 -2.15 16.65
CA THR A 254 17.60 -1.50 17.94
C THR A 254 18.36 -0.19 17.75
N PHE A 255 18.33 0.66 18.75
CA PHE A 255 19.11 1.89 18.81
C PHE A 255 19.70 2.10 20.20
N GLN A 256 20.85 2.75 20.25
CA GLN A 256 21.45 3.18 21.52
C GLN A 256 20.77 4.45 22.01
N THR A 257 20.18 4.37 23.21
CA THR A 257 19.56 5.52 23.89
C THR A 257 20.61 6.52 24.40
N LYS A 258 20.17 7.69 24.84
CA LYS A 258 21.02 8.71 25.47
C LYS A 258 21.75 8.18 26.72
N ASP A 259 21.15 7.20 27.41
CA ASP A 259 21.68 6.57 28.61
C ASP A 259 22.55 5.32 28.30
N ASN A 260 22.95 5.14 27.04
CA ASN A 260 23.74 3.99 26.56
C ASN A 260 23.05 2.62 26.77
N LYS A 261 21.71 2.57 26.76
CA LYS A 261 20.93 1.33 26.72
C LYS A 261 20.57 1.01 25.29
N GLU A 262 20.40 -0.26 24.99
CA GLU A 262 19.87 -0.73 23.72
C GLU A 262 18.37 -0.98 23.85
N GLU A 263 17.59 -0.37 22.96
CA GLU A 263 16.13 -0.49 22.92
C GLU A 263 15.64 -0.70 21.49
N PHE A 264 14.53 -1.43 21.32
CA PHE A 264 13.85 -1.53 20.03
C PHE A 264 13.13 -0.24 19.68
N VAL A 265 13.17 0.13 18.40
CA VAL A 265 12.42 1.30 17.91
C VAL A 265 10.92 1.01 17.86
N TRP A 266 10.11 2.08 17.88
CA TRP A 266 8.67 2.04 17.67
C TRP A 266 8.35 2.39 16.23
N ALA A 267 7.38 1.71 15.64
CA ALA A 267 7.15 1.70 14.21
C ALA A 267 5.76 2.19 13.83
N THR A 268 5.66 2.89 12.70
CA THR A 268 4.39 3.12 12.02
C THR A 268 4.46 2.72 10.55
N SER A 269 3.32 2.42 9.95
CA SER A 269 3.15 2.39 8.51
C SER A 269 1.77 2.92 8.11
N TRP A 270 1.67 3.50 6.92
CA TRP A 270 0.44 4.13 6.49
C TRP A 270 0.38 4.21 4.96
N GLY A 271 -0.84 4.20 4.39
CA GLY A 271 -0.99 4.14 2.95
C GLY A 271 -2.35 4.57 2.41
N ILE A 272 -2.28 5.20 1.21
CA ILE A 272 -3.41 5.47 0.31
C ILE A 272 -3.07 5.00 -1.09
N SER A 273 -4.07 4.75 -1.91
CA SER A 273 -3.87 4.20 -3.27
C SER A 273 -4.76 4.90 -4.30
N THR A 274 -4.61 4.47 -5.54
CA THR A 274 -5.52 4.84 -6.64
C THR A 274 -7.00 4.54 -6.35
N ARG A 275 -7.31 3.83 -5.24
CA ARG A 275 -8.69 3.66 -4.74
C ARG A 275 -9.38 5.00 -4.47
N LEU A 276 -8.65 6.05 -4.11
CA LEU A 276 -9.20 7.39 -3.94
C LEU A 276 -9.87 7.92 -5.22
N ILE A 277 -9.36 7.59 -6.41
CA ILE A 277 -10.01 7.93 -7.68
C ILE A 277 -11.38 7.22 -7.76
N GLY A 278 -11.43 5.96 -7.35
CA GLY A 278 -12.69 5.22 -7.25
C GLY A 278 -13.66 5.87 -6.27
N ALA A 279 -13.17 6.34 -5.13
CA ALA A 279 -13.99 7.04 -4.12
C ALA A 279 -14.58 8.34 -4.66
N VAL A 280 -13.82 9.14 -5.42
CA VAL A 280 -14.32 10.37 -6.07
C VAL A 280 -15.47 10.08 -7.03
N ILE A 281 -15.48 8.93 -7.70
CA ILE A 281 -16.51 8.53 -8.66
C ILE A 281 -17.78 8.02 -7.95
N LEU A 282 -17.64 7.36 -6.82
CA LEU A 282 -18.73 6.68 -6.08
C LEU A 282 -19.56 7.62 -5.22
#